data_fd945881b9be2bfb80737c355527ca18
#
_entry.id   fd945881b9be2bfb80737c355527ca18
#
_cell.length_a   1.000
_cell.length_b   1.000
_cell.length_c   1.000
_cell.angle_alpha   90.00
_cell.angle_beta   90.00
_cell.angle_gamma   90.00
#
_symmetry.space_group_name_H-M   'P 1'
#
loop_
_entity.id
_entity.type
_entity.pdbx_description
1 polymer ?
#
loop_
_entity_poly.entity_id
_entity_poly.type
_entity_poly.pdbx_seq_one_letter_code
_entity_poly.pdbx_strand_id
1 'polypeptide(L)'
;MATVALTDANGMDRAELRVAADGGAGLGFFNKEGRELSVFGEGVDGHSGLRIFGPQGKQVATLGSRPTGESALTLYDANTGKARAGLGVAAQGEPALILLDQSGAERTELSLRTDGRPGLALLNGQGKVIAGLPEIQPGAETNQ
;
A
#
# COMPACT_ATOMS: atom_id res chain seq x y z
N MET A 1 9.52 6.69 -26.00
CA MET A 1 8.56 5.72 -25.43
C MET A 1 8.65 4.44 -26.24
N ALA A 2 8.90 3.31 -25.61
CA ALA A 2 8.92 1.99 -26.24
C ALA A 2 7.75 1.17 -25.64
N THR A 3 7.00 0.45 -26.52
CA THR A 3 5.81 -0.29 -26.10
C THR A 3 5.70 -1.60 -26.87
N VAL A 4 5.32 -2.68 -26.16
CA VAL A 4 4.86 -3.93 -26.72
C VAL A 4 3.47 -4.18 -26.17
N ALA A 5 2.46 -4.26 -27.04
CA ALA A 5 1.06 -4.47 -26.67
C ALA A 5 0.56 -5.85 -27.10
N LEU A 6 -0.31 -6.43 -26.29
CA LEU A 6 -1.12 -7.60 -26.61
C LEU A 6 -2.57 -7.14 -26.81
N THR A 7 -3.09 -7.35 -28.02
CA THR A 7 -4.44 -6.94 -28.41
C THR A 7 -5.41 -8.13 -28.45
N ASP A 8 -6.67 -7.86 -28.19
CA ASP A 8 -7.74 -8.85 -28.40
C ASP A 8 -8.17 -8.91 -29.89
N ALA A 9 -9.13 -9.78 -30.21
CA ALA A 9 -9.63 -9.97 -31.57
C ALA A 9 -10.27 -8.70 -32.17
N ASN A 10 -10.61 -7.70 -31.37
CA ASN A 10 -11.17 -6.42 -31.81
C ASN A 10 -10.10 -5.34 -31.98
N GLY A 11 -8.82 -5.69 -31.76
CA GLY A 11 -7.68 -4.74 -31.83
C GLY A 11 -7.53 -3.86 -30.60
N MET A 12 -8.21 -4.17 -29.49
CA MET A 12 -8.08 -3.44 -28.22
C MET A 12 -6.92 -3.98 -27.41
N ASP A 13 -6.07 -3.08 -26.92
CA ASP A 13 -4.97 -3.45 -26.04
C ASP A 13 -5.48 -4.02 -24.73
N ARG A 14 -4.95 -5.18 -24.33
CA ARG A 14 -5.34 -5.92 -23.12
C ARG A 14 -4.19 -6.03 -22.13
N ALA A 15 -2.96 -5.99 -22.62
CA ALA A 15 -1.76 -5.87 -21.81
C ALA A 15 -0.69 -5.08 -22.56
N GLU A 16 0.11 -4.32 -21.85
CA GLU A 16 1.10 -3.44 -22.43
C GLU A 16 2.38 -3.42 -21.57
N LEU A 17 3.49 -3.83 -22.14
CA LEU A 17 4.82 -3.59 -21.57
C LEU A 17 5.36 -2.28 -22.15
N ARG A 18 5.62 -1.29 -21.30
CA ARG A 18 6.01 0.06 -21.72
C ARG A 18 7.20 0.62 -20.96
N VAL A 19 7.98 1.45 -21.65
CA VAL A 19 8.95 2.36 -21.06
C VAL A 19 8.52 3.77 -21.42
N ALA A 20 8.16 4.58 -20.42
CA ALA A 20 7.74 5.96 -20.60
C ALA A 20 8.91 6.89 -20.95
N ALA A 21 8.62 8.09 -21.46
CA ALA A 21 9.64 9.06 -21.84
C ALA A 21 10.48 9.57 -20.64
N ASP A 22 9.91 9.53 -19.46
CA ASP A 22 10.54 9.89 -18.18
C ASP A 22 11.38 8.76 -17.56
N GLY A 23 11.43 7.57 -18.22
CA GLY A 23 12.22 6.41 -17.77
C GLY A 23 11.42 5.39 -16.94
N GLY A 24 10.20 5.69 -16.51
CA GLY A 24 9.35 4.72 -15.82
C GLY A 24 9.05 3.51 -16.71
N ALA A 25 9.09 2.30 -16.14
CA ALA A 25 8.83 1.06 -16.87
C ALA A 25 7.75 0.23 -16.18
N GLY A 26 6.90 -0.45 -16.97
CA GLY A 26 5.83 -1.24 -16.35
C GLY A 26 5.04 -2.11 -17.31
N LEU A 27 4.30 -3.06 -16.72
CA LEU A 27 3.34 -3.92 -17.38
C LEU A 27 1.94 -3.53 -16.91
N GLY A 28 1.13 -3.02 -17.83
CA GLY A 28 -0.27 -2.63 -17.60
C GLY A 28 -1.24 -3.67 -18.12
N PHE A 29 -2.40 -3.80 -17.47
CA PHE A 29 -3.53 -4.63 -17.90
C PHE A 29 -4.77 -3.75 -18.06
N PHE A 30 -5.54 -3.99 -19.13
CA PHE A 30 -6.68 -3.17 -19.51
C PHE A 30 -7.94 -4.00 -19.67
N ASN A 31 -9.09 -3.41 -19.36
CA ASN A 31 -10.38 -4.00 -19.67
C ASN A 31 -10.75 -3.77 -21.15
N LYS A 32 -11.88 -4.33 -21.58
CA LYS A 32 -12.35 -4.23 -22.97
C LYS A 32 -12.73 -2.80 -23.40
N GLU A 33 -12.91 -1.88 -22.46
CA GLU A 33 -13.15 -0.46 -22.71
C GLU A 33 -11.84 0.37 -22.73
N GLY A 34 -10.65 -0.28 -22.68
CA GLY A 34 -9.35 0.40 -22.68
C GLY A 34 -8.97 1.06 -21.36
N ARG A 35 -9.69 0.77 -20.26
CA ARG A 35 -9.37 1.29 -18.93
C ARG A 35 -8.32 0.42 -18.26
N GLU A 36 -7.29 1.04 -17.70
CA GLU A 36 -6.26 0.33 -16.93
C GLU A 36 -6.89 -0.28 -15.66
N LEU A 37 -6.68 -1.58 -15.46
CA LEU A 37 -7.12 -2.35 -14.30
C LEU A 37 -6.02 -2.49 -13.26
N SER A 38 -4.79 -2.69 -13.72
CA SER A 38 -3.63 -2.79 -12.87
C SER A 38 -2.36 -2.49 -13.64
N VAL A 39 -1.34 -2.06 -12.91
CA VAL A 39 0.00 -1.89 -13.45
C VAL A 39 1.03 -2.38 -12.44
N PHE A 40 1.99 -3.15 -12.92
CA PHE A 40 3.20 -3.50 -12.18
C PHE A 40 4.39 -2.80 -12.83
N GLY A 41 5.17 -2.07 -12.06
CA GLY A 41 6.28 -1.32 -12.65
C GLY A 41 7.04 -0.46 -11.66
N GLU A 42 7.96 0.32 -12.22
CA GLU A 42 8.78 1.29 -11.53
C GLU A 42 8.48 2.70 -12.02
N GLY A 43 8.33 3.64 -11.11
CA GLY A 43 8.23 5.07 -11.40
C GLY A 43 9.61 5.73 -11.47
N VAL A 44 9.68 6.94 -12.03
CA VAL A 44 10.90 7.75 -12.15
C VAL A 44 11.52 8.13 -10.80
N ASP A 45 10.73 8.07 -9.75
CA ASP A 45 11.14 8.32 -8.36
C ASP A 45 11.70 7.07 -7.66
N GLY A 46 11.89 5.97 -8.41
CA GLY A 46 12.39 4.69 -7.90
C GLY A 46 11.40 3.89 -7.06
N HIS A 47 10.14 4.32 -6.99
CA HIS A 47 9.08 3.49 -6.41
C HIS A 47 8.76 2.33 -7.35
N SER A 48 8.78 1.11 -6.83
CA SER A 48 8.38 -0.08 -7.59
C SER A 48 7.22 -0.80 -6.93
N GLY A 49 6.31 -1.36 -7.73
CA GLY A 49 5.19 -2.09 -7.17
C GLY A 49 4.01 -2.32 -8.11
N LEU A 50 2.99 -2.93 -7.54
CA LEU A 50 1.70 -3.21 -8.16
C LEU A 50 0.67 -2.15 -7.73
N ARG A 51 -0.05 -1.59 -8.68
CA ARG A 51 -1.23 -0.74 -8.47
C ARG A 51 -2.45 -1.41 -9.08
N ILE A 52 -3.56 -1.41 -8.35
CA ILE A 52 -4.84 -1.96 -8.79
C ILE A 52 -5.87 -0.84 -8.75
N PHE A 53 -6.66 -0.73 -9.82
CA PHE A 53 -7.65 0.32 -9.99
C PHE A 53 -9.07 -0.25 -9.93
N GLY A 54 -9.97 0.45 -9.28
CA GLY A 54 -11.39 0.13 -9.22
C GLY A 54 -12.16 0.58 -10.46
N PRO A 55 -13.48 0.30 -10.52
CA PRO A 55 -14.32 0.59 -11.68
C PRO A 55 -14.34 2.06 -12.12
N GLN A 56 -14.07 2.98 -11.20
CA GLN A 56 -14.03 4.42 -11.48
C GLN A 56 -12.63 4.93 -11.86
N GLY A 57 -11.64 4.03 -12.06
CA GLY A 57 -10.25 4.40 -12.34
C GLY A 57 -9.47 4.92 -11.14
N LYS A 58 -10.07 4.90 -9.94
CA LYS A 58 -9.37 5.22 -8.71
C LYS A 58 -8.58 4.03 -8.20
N GLN A 59 -7.42 4.29 -7.64
CA GLN A 59 -6.59 3.26 -7.01
C GLN A 59 -7.32 2.65 -5.80
N VAL A 60 -7.37 1.31 -5.74
CA VAL A 60 -8.02 0.56 -4.65
C VAL A 60 -7.03 -0.28 -3.85
N ALA A 61 -5.90 -0.64 -4.43
CA ALA A 61 -4.81 -1.30 -3.72
C ALA A 61 -3.45 -0.96 -4.33
N THR A 62 -2.43 -0.91 -3.48
CA THR A 62 -1.01 -0.89 -3.89
C THR A 62 -0.21 -1.87 -3.06
N LEU A 63 0.78 -2.49 -3.68
CA LEU A 63 1.85 -3.21 -3.02
C LEU A 63 3.16 -2.73 -3.64
N GLY A 64 4.05 -2.16 -2.85
CA GLY A 64 5.27 -1.61 -3.42
C GLY A 64 6.35 -1.30 -2.39
N SER A 65 7.50 -0.88 -2.92
CA SER A 65 8.65 -0.44 -2.13
C SER A 65 9.12 0.94 -2.58
N ARG A 66 9.79 1.63 -1.66
CA ARG A 66 10.45 2.91 -1.91
C ARG A 66 11.97 2.74 -1.94
N PRO A 67 12.71 3.64 -2.60
CA PRO A 67 14.18 3.63 -2.60
C PRO A 67 14.76 3.72 -1.18
N THR A 68 14.02 4.27 -0.23
CA THR A 68 14.38 4.37 1.19
C THR A 68 14.31 3.05 1.96
N GLY A 69 13.82 1.97 1.31
CA GLY A 69 13.70 0.62 1.89
C GLY A 69 12.35 0.30 2.53
N GLU A 70 11.44 1.27 2.57
CA GLU A 70 10.06 1.03 3.02
C GLU A 70 9.31 0.15 2.02
N SER A 71 8.46 -0.75 2.54
CA SER A 71 7.55 -1.55 1.72
C SER A 71 6.17 -1.63 2.37
N ALA A 72 5.12 -1.55 1.55
CA ALA A 72 3.75 -1.57 2.07
C ALA A 72 2.74 -2.13 1.08
N LEU A 73 1.73 -2.81 1.63
CA LEU A 73 0.41 -3.01 1.04
C LEU A 73 -0.52 -1.92 1.58
N THR A 74 -1.15 -1.16 0.71
CA THR A 74 -2.16 -0.16 1.10
C THR A 74 -3.48 -0.43 0.39
N LEU A 75 -4.58 -0.41 1.14
CA LEU A 75 -5.94 -0.52 0.62
C LEU A 75 -6.64 0.83 0.72
N TYR A 76 -7.39 1.17 -0.32
CA TYR A 76 -8.05 2.46 -0.47
C TYR A 76 -9.57 2.29 -0.60
N ASP A 77 -10.31 3.25 -0.11
CA ASP A 77 -11.73 3.38 -0.36
C ASP A 77 -11.96 3.71 -1.85
N ALA A 78 -12.71 2.84 -2.55
CA ALA A 78 -12.94 2.96 -4.00
C ALA A 78 -13.70 4.24 -4.40
N ASN A 79 -14.51 4.82 -3.50
CA ASN A 79 -15.30 6.02 -3.78
C ASN A 79 -14.51 7.29 -3.55
N THR A 80 -13.73 7.34 -2.47
CA THR A 80 -13.00 8.55 -2.06
C THR A 80 -11.55 8.57 -2.53
N GLY A 81 -10.93 7.39 -2.76
CA GLY A 81 -9.51 7.23 -3.04
C GLY A 81 -8.61 7.42 -1.82
N LYS A 82 -9.19 7.51 -0.63
CA LYS A 82 -8.42 7.64 0.63
C LYS A 82 -7.95 6.28 1.12
N ALA A 83 -6.73 6.22 1.65
CA ALA A 83 -6.22 5.03 2.32
C ALA A 83 -7.11 4.67 3.54
N ARG A 84 -7.34 3.36 3.73
CA ARG A 84 -8.18 2.80 4.80
C ARG A 84 -7.45 1.75 5.62
N ALA A 85 -6.50 1.05 5.03
CA ALA A 85 -5.66 0.09 5.73
C ALA A 85 -4.27 0.05 5.10
N GLY A 86 -3.27 -0.17 5.92
CA GLY A 86 -1.88 -0.37 5.50
C GLY A 86 -1.22 -1.48 6.31
N LEU A 87 -0.44 -2.32 5.64
CA LEU A 87 0.49 -3.26 6.23
C LEU A 87 1.84 -3.02 5.60
N GLY A 88 2.86 -2.73 6.39
CA GLY A 88 4.15 -2.39 5.83
C GLY A 88 5.31 -2.59 6.80
N VAL A 89 6.50 -2.36 6.26
CA VAL A 89 7.74 -2.30 7.01
C VAL A 89 8.39 -0.95 6.74
N ALA A 90 8.66 -0.20 7.79
CA ALA A 90 9.37 1.09 7.70
C ALA A 90 10.84 0.92 7.28
N ALA A 91 11.51 1.99 6.89
CA ALA A 91 12.92 1.97 6.48
C ALA A 91 13.86 1.42 7.57
N GLN A 92 13.49 1.58 8.84
CA GLN A 92 14.23 1.07 9.99
C GLN A 92 13.91 -0.40 10.34
N GLY A 93 13.00 -1.05 9.55
CA GLY A 93 12.65 -2.46 9.71
C GLY A 93 11.45 -2.72 10.62
N GLU A 94 10.75 -1.71 11.08
CA GLU A 94 9.58 -1.83 11.97
C GLU A 94 8.33 -2.19 11.16
N PRO A 95 7.72 -3.37 11.38
CA PRO A 95 6.46 -3.72 10.74
C PRO A 95 5.28 -3.10 11.45
N ALA A 96 4.27 -2.67 10.68
CA ALA A 96 3.02 -2.15 11.23
C ALA A 96 1.81 -2.50 10.36
N LEU A 97 0.67 -2.72 11.05
CA LEU A 97 -0.67 -2.73 10.46
C LEU A 97 -1.43 -1.51 10.99
N ILE A 98 -1.96 -0.71 10.08
CA ILE A 98 -2.65 0.55 10.39
C ILE A 98 -4.06 0.52 9.79
N LEU A 99 -5.06 0.97 10.57
CA LEU A 99 -6.41 1.23 10.08
C LEU A 99 -6.73 2.71 10.21
N LEU A 100 -7.30 3.28 9.13
CA LEU A 100 -7.64 4.69 9.04
C LEU A 100 -9.17 4.86 8.89
N ASP A 101 -9.71 5.92 9.47
CA ASP A 101 -11.11 6.28 9.29
C ASP A 101 -11.37 6.98 7.94
N GLN A 102 -12.62 7.40 7.70
CA GLN A 102 -13.01 8.08 6.46
C GLN A 102 -12.33 9.44 6.26
N SER A 103 -11.86 10.07 7.33
CA SER A 103 -11.10 11.33 7.23
C SER A 103 -9.65 11.11 6.82
N GLY A 104 -9.13 9.87 6.99
CA GLY A 104 -7.73 9.49 6.82
C GLY A 104 -6.95 9.56 8.14
N ALA A 105 -7.64 9.75 9.26
CA ALA A 105 -7.00 9.71 10.57
C ALA A 105 -6.79 8.27 11.02
N GLU A 106 -5.61 7.99 11.57
CA GLU A 106 -5.27 6.69 12.13
C GLU A 106 -6.13 6.39 13.37
N ARG A 107 -6.63 5.16 13.43
CA ARG A 107 -7.51 4.68 14.52
C ARG A 107 -6.99 3.45 15.21
N THR A 108 -6.16 2.68 14.53
CA THR A 108 -5.58 1.46 15.07
C THR A 108 -4.18 1.29 14.51
N GLU A 109 -3.24 0.96 15.36
CA GLU A 109 -1.89 0.54 15.00
C GLU A 109 -1.56 -0.75 15.74
N LEU A 110 -1.10 -1.77 15.02
CA LEU A 110 -0.42 -2.94 15.55
C LEU A 110 1.00 -2.95 14.96
N SER A 111 2.01 -2.85 15.80
CA SER A 111 3.40 -2.72 15.35
C SER A 111 4.38 -3.52 16.19
N LEU A 112 5.57 -3.74 15.65
CA LEU A 112 6.75 -4.13 16.41
C LEU A 112 7.76 -2.98 16.35
N ARG A 113 8.32 -2.63 17.49
CA ARG A 113 9.41 -1.66 17.59
C ARG A 113 10.74 -2.29 17.20
N THR A 114 11.76 -1.48 16.96
CA THR A 114 13.12 -1.94 16.65
C THR A 114 13.71 -2.89 17.69
N ASP A 115 13.29 -2.77 18.95
CA ASP A 115 13.69 -3.67 20.05
C ASP A 115 12.84 -4.96 20.12
N GLY A 116 11.94 -5.18 19.14
CA GLY A 116 11.06 -6.35 19.04
C GLY A 116 9.81 -6.30 19.91
N ARG A 117 9.59 -5.25 20.70
CA ARG A 117 8.38 -5.15 21.53
C ARG A 117 7.14 -4.89 20.69
N PRO A 118 6.06 -5.69 20.89
CA PRO A 118 4.79 -5.43 20.25
C PRO A 118 4.09 -4.21 20.85
N GLY A 119 3.34 -3.50 20.02
CA GLY A 119 2.46 -2.41 20.42
C GLY A 119 1.11 -2.55 19.74
N LEU A 120 0.03 -2.30 20.47
CA LEU A 120 -1.31 -2.09 19.94
C LEU A 120 -1.82 -0.77 20.48
N ALA A 121 -2.21 0.13 19.60
CA ALA A 121 -2.82 1.41 19.96
C ALA A 121 -4.18 1.56 19.28
N LEU A 122 -5.17 2.00 20.07
CA LEU A 122 -6.44 2.50 19.58
C LEU A 122 -6.48 4.01 19.82
N LEU A 123 -6.81 4.78 18.77
CA LEU A 123 -6.71 6.23 18.80
C LEU A 123 -8.09 6.89 18.59
N ASN A 124 -8.32 8.03 19.25
CA ASN A 124 -9.47 8.88 18.97
C ASN A 124 -9.24 9.75 17.72
N GLY A 125 -10.25 10.56 17.33
CA GLY A 125 -10.17 11.43 16.14
C GLY A 125 -9.11 12.53 16.19
N GLN A 126 -8.50 12.74 17.35
CA GLN A 126 -7.42 13.73 17.55
C GLN A 126 -6.02 13.06 17.59
N GLY A 127 -5.94 11.74 17.29
CA GLY A 127 -4.68 11.00 17.34
C GLY A 127 -4.20 10.65 18.76
N LYS A 128 -5.05 10.82 19.78
CA LYS A 128 -4.72 10.45 21.17
C LYS A 128 -5.03 8.98 21.40
N VAL A 129 -4.09 8.24 21.96
CA VAL A 129 -4.31 6.85 22.40
C VAL A 129 -5.37 6.82 23.50
N ILE A 130 -6.42 6.03 23.28
CA ILE A 130 -7.55 5.81 24.21
C ILE A 130 -7.57 4.41 24.81
N ALA A 131 -6.89 3.45 24.16
CA ALA A 131 -6.66 2.11 24.67
C ALA A 131 -5.43 1.53 23.94
N GLY A 132 -4.76 0.59 24.60
CA GLY A 132 -3.60 -0.10 24.03
C GLY A 132 -3.17 -1.24 24.93
N LEU A 133 -2.33 -2.12 24.41
CA LEU A 133 -1.68 -3.11 25.23
C LEU A 133 -0.52 -2.42 26.00
N PRO A 134 -0.39 -2.65 27.33
CA PRO A 134 0.73 -2.14 28.09
C PRO A 134 2.03 -2.71 27.55
N GLU A 135 3.11 -1.95 27.66
CA GLU A 135 4.45 -2.49 27.46
C GLU A 135 4.63 -3.68 28.40
N ILE A 136 4.85 -4.88 27.85
CA ILE A 136 5.29 -5.99 28.65
C ILE A 136 6.71 -5.64 29.09
N GLN A 137 6.89 -5.25 30.34
CA GLN A 137 8.22 -5.03 30.89
C GLN A 137 8.95 -6.39 30.88
N PRO A 138 10.17 -6.46 30.31
CA PRO A 138 10.96 -7.68 30.40
C PRO A 138 11.24 -7.96 31.87
N GLY A 139 10.72 -9.10 32.39
CA GLY A 139 10.96 -9.52 33.78
C GLY A 139 9.74 -9.63 34.67
N ALA A 140 8.53 -9.37 34.19
CA ALA A 140 7.32 -9.79 34.90
C ALA A 140 7.12 -11.30 34.68
N GLU A 141 7.86 -12.13 35.40
CA GLU A 141 7.53 -13.55 35.52
C GLU A 141 6.12 -13.64 36.12
N THR A 142 5.21 -14.27 35.38
CA THR A 142 3.92 -14.69 35.92
C THR A 142 4.22 -15.81 36.94
N ASN A 143 4.35 -15.43 38.21
CA ASN A 143 4.24 -16.41 39.27
C ASN A 143 2.84 -16.99 39.24
N GLN A 144 2.71 -18.22 38.73
CA GLN A 144 1.68 -19.17 39.06
C GLN A 144 2.20 -20.15 40.13
#